data_afebc1ed6c8ecd0e59a38061378bb400
#
_entry.id   afebc1ed6c8ecd0e59a38061378bb400
#
_cell.length_a   1.000
_cell.length_b   1.000
_cell.length_c   1.000
_cell.angle_alpha   90.00
_cell.angle_beta   90.00
_cell.angle_gamma   90.00
#
_symmetry.space_group_name_H-M   'P 1'
#
loop_
_entity.id
_entity.type
_entity.pdbx_description
1 polymer ?
#
loop_
_entity_poly.entity_id
_entity_poly.type
_entity_poly.pdbx_seq_one_letter_code
_entity_poly.pdbx_strand_id
1 'polypeptide(L)'
;MNPIVIIGSGLAGFNTVKEFRKLDKETPVVVLTADDGRNYSKPMLSTGFTKEKTADELAMATPEQVAEQFNVTVRTGVHVAGIDTDKQRVLLPDDHLDYSSLVLALGADTWTPPLEGDAVGEVFSVNDLMDYGRFRQALEGKREVTILGGGLIGCEFANDLSNGGFQVDLVEPMGRCLPMLLPEPASAA
;
A
#
# COMPACT_ATOMS: atom_id res chain seq x y z
N MET A 1 -31.96 -1.70 1.09
CA MET A 1 -31.19 -0.69 0.29
C MET A 1 -29.83 -1.28 0.02
N ASN A 2 -29.38 -1.30 -1.24
CA ASN A 2 -28.04 -1.80 -1.56
C ASN A 2 -26.99 -0.85 -0.99
N PRO A 3 -25.84 -1.34 -0.51
CA PRO A 3 -24.79 -0.52 0.08
C PRO A 3 -24.07 0.33 -0.97
N ILE A 4 -23.37 1.35 -0.52
CA ILE A 4 -22.24 1.92 -1.24
C ILE A 4 -21.07 0.95 -1.08
N VAL A 5 -20.47 0.54 -2.19
CA VAL A 5 -19.30 -0.36 -2.17
C VAL A 5 -18.04 0.43 -2.52
N ILE A 6 -17.01 0.27 -1.72
CA ILE A 6 -15.69 0.87 -1.93
C ILE A 6 -14.69 -0.27 -2.12
N ILE A 7 -14.00 -0.32 -3.24
CA ILE A 7 -12.95 -1.31 -3.49
C ILE A 7 -11.60 -0.69 -3.21
N GLY A 8 -10.95 -1.18 -2.16
CA GLY A 8 -9.65 -0.72 -1.64
C GLY A 8 -9.76 -0.03 -0.28
N SER A 9 -8.92 -0.46 0.67
CA SER A 9 -8.83 0.03 2.06
C SER A 9 -7.69 1.05 2.27
N GLY A 10 -6.98 1.42 1.20
CA GLY A 10 -5.88 2.39 1.28
C GLY A 10 -6.33 3.80 1.63
N LEU A 11 -5.40 4.76 1.52
CA LEU A 11 -5.65 6.18 1.87
C LEU A 11 -6.92 6.75 1.20
N ALA A 12 -7.13 6.44 -0.09
CA ALA A 12 -8.30 6.95 -0.83
C ALA A 12 -9.59 6.30 -0.30
N GLY A 13 -9.60 4.98 -0.09
CA GLY A 13 -10.78 4.26 0.37
C GLY A 13 -11.23 4.70 1.77
N PHE A 14 -10.36 4.63 2.76
CA PHE A 14 -10.73 5.04 4.13
C PHE A 14 -10.95 6.54 4.29
N ASN A 15 -10.26 7.40 3.54
CA ASN A 15 -10.61 8.82 3.53
C ASN A 15 -12.00 9.07 2.92
N THR A 16 -12.38 8.33 1.89
CA THR A 16 -13.75 8.39 1.34
C THR A 16 -14.79 8.00 2.38
N VAL A 17 -14.56 6.90 3.10
CA VAL A 17 -15.42 6.49 4.23
C VAL A 17 -15.55 7.60 5.26
N LYS A 18 -14.41 8.13 5.71
CA LYS A 18 -14.34 9.19 6.73
C LYS A 18 -15.09 10.45 6.32
N GLU A 19 -14.88 10.92 5.09
CA GLU A 19 -15.55 12.13 4.61
C GLU A 19 -17.06 11.89 4.36
N PHE A 20 -17.42 10.72 3.79
CA PHE A 20 -18.81 10.35 3.61
C PHE A 20 -19.58 10.30 4.95
N ARG A 21 -19.00 9.75 5.98
CA ARG A 21 -19.64 9.64 7.32
C ARG A 21 -19.85 10.97 8.03
N LYS A 22 -19.22 12.05 7.59
CA LYS A 22 -19.53 13.41 8.07
C LYS A 22 -20.88 13.90 7.53
N LEU A 23 -21.30 13.38 6.37
CA LEU A 23 -22.52 13.81 5.68
C LEU A 23 -23.68 12.84 5.89
N ASP A 24 -23.39 11.54 5.93
CA ASP A 24 -24.38 10.46 6.04
C ASP A 24 -23.86 9.38 6.99
N LYS A 25 -24.59 9.14 8.09
CA LYS A 25 -24.23 8.18 9.13
C LYS A 25 -24.94 6.83 8.99
N GLU A 26 -26.00 6.75 8.16
CA GLU A 26 -26.94 5.65 8.15
C GLU A 26 -26.81 4.74 6.91
N THR A 27 -26.51 5.32 5.74
CA THR A 27 -26.40 4.52 4.52
C THR A 27 -25.37 3.40 4.67
N PRO A 28 -25.73 2.13 4.36
CA PRO A 28 -24.79 1.03 4.45
C PRO A 28 -23.58 1.23 3.53
N VAL A 29 -22.38 1.04 4.06
CA VAL A 29 -21.12 1.10 3.31
C VAL A 29 -20.36 -0.21 3.52
N VAL A 30 -19.87 -0.79 2.44
CA VAL A 30 -19.02 -1.97 2.44
C VAL A 30 -17.69 -1.62 1.78
N VAL A 31 -16.60 -1.84 2.50
CA VAL A 31 -15.23 -1.74 1.98
C VAL A 31 -14.73 -3.15 1.68
N LEU A 32 -14.30 -3.40 0.45
CA LEU A 32 -13.68 -4.65 0.01
C LEU A 32 -12.17 -4.41 -0.17
N THR A 33 -11.35 -5.28 0.37
CA THR A 33 -9.90 -5.20 0.20
C THR A 33 -9.26 -6.58 0.08
N ALA A 34 -8.24 -6.69 -0.76
CA ALA A 34 -7.48 -7.93 -0.94
C ALA A 34 -6.46 -8.15 0.18
N ASP A 35 -6.08 -7.08 0.89
CA ASP A 35 -5.15 -7.11 2.02
C ASP A 35 -5.86 -7.40 3.36
N ASP A 36 -5.15 -7.22 4.46
CA ASP A 36 -5.64 -7.43 5.83
C ASP A 36 -6.54 -6.30 6.36
N GLY A 37 -6.76 -5.23 5.59
CA GLY A 37 -7.68 -4.13 5.89
C GLY A 37 -7.22 -3.19 7.01
N ARG A 38 -5.99 -3.28 7.50
CA ARG A 38 -5.45 -2.33 8.48
C ARG A 38 -5.38 -0.93 7.89
N ASN A 39 -5.77 0.06 8.68
CA ASN A 39 -5.62 1.46 8.30
C ASN A 39 -4.21 1.94 8.65
N TYR A 40 -3.49 2.43 7.66
CA TYR A 40 -2.15 3.00 7.82
C TYR A 40 -1.89 4.10 6.78
N SER A 41 -0.85 4.87 7.00
CA SER A 41 -0.40 5.86 6.02
C SER A 41 0.71 5.27 5.16
N LYS A 42 0.43 5.02 3.86
CA LYS A 42 1.38 4.39 2.93
C LYS A 42 2.75 5.10 2.89
N PRO A 43 2.87 6.44 2.90
CA PRO A 43 4.15 7.13 2.99
C PRO A 43 4.98 6.80 4.24
N MET A 44 4.37 6.25 5.29
CA MET A 44 5.10 5.89 6.51
C MET A 44 5.92 4.60 6.35
N LEU A 45 5.70 3.81 5.30
CA LEU A 45 6.45 2.59 5.03
C LEU A 45 7.94 2.88 4.78
N SER A 46 8.27 4.03 4.19
CA SER A 46 9.65 4.49 3.94
C SER A 46 10.25 5.33 5.07
N THR A 47 9.67 5.25 6.28
CA THR A 47 10.18 5.93 7.49
C THR A 47 10.22 5.00 8.69
N GLY A 48 9.91 3.72 8.49
CA GLY A 48 9.71 2.78 9.58
C GLY A 48 11.00 2.30 10.23
N PHE A 49 12.10 2.21 9.50
CA PHE A 49 13.40 1.84 10.06
C PHE A 49 13.98 2.97 10.91
N THR A 50 13.95 4.22 10.42
CA THR A 50 14.34 5.41 11.19
C THR A 50 13.57 5.55 12.50
N LYS A 51 12.29 5.15 12.50
CA LYS A 51 11.41 5.23 13.66
C LYS A 51 11.37 3.95 14.48
N GLU A 52 12.17 2.95 14.11
CA GLU A 52 12.21 1.62 14.74
C GLU A 52 10.84 0.95 14.85
N LYS A 53 9.94 1.19 13.88
CA LYS A 53 8.56 0.68 13.89
C LYS A 53 8.41 -0.59 13.06
N THR A 54 7.77 -1.58 13.64
CA THR A 54 7.28 -2.77 12.94
C THR A 54 6.06 -2.45 12.08
N ALA A 55 5.62 -3.39 11.25
CA ALA A 55 4.39 -3.24 10.46
C ALA A 55 3.17 -3.02 11.37
N ASP A 56 3.09 -3.74 12.50
CA ASP A 56 1.98 -3.62 13.44
C ASP A 56 1.95 -2.24 14.11
N GLU A 57 3.10 -1.65 14.40
CA GLU A 57 3.21 -0.31 15.00
C GLU A 57 3.00 0.84 14.00
N LEU A 58 3.09 0.57 12.70
CA LEU A 58 2.72 1.51 11.64
C LEU A 58 1.21 1.51 11.36
N ALA A 59 0.51 0.44 11.74
CA ALA A 59 -0.95 0.39 11.68
C ALA A 59 -1.57 1.35 12.69
N MET A 60 -2.50 2.17 12.25
CA MET A 60 -3.22 3.14 13.07
C MET A 60 -4.52 2.54 13.64
N ALA A 61 -5.14 1.61 12.91
CA ALA A 61 -6.35 0.91 13.34
C ALA A 61 -6.48 -0.44 12.64
N THR A 62 -7.12 -1.39 13.32
CA THR A 62 -7.53 -2.66 12.72
C THR A 62 -8.80 -2.47 11.86
N PRO A 63 -9.12 -3.40 10.95
CA PRO A 63 -10.36 -3.35 10.17
C PRO A 63 -11.62 -3.32 11.06
N GLU A 64 -11.60 -4.00 12.22
CA GLU A 64 -12.71 -4.00 13.19
C GLU A 64 -12.87 -2.61 13.83
N GLN A 65 -11.77 -1.98 14.21
CA GLN A 65 -11.79 -0.62 14.76
C GLN A 65 -12.32 0.39 13.74
N VAL A 66 -11.90 0.26 12.47
CA VAL A 66 -12.45 1.10 11.38
C VAL A 66 -13.94 0.85 11.19
N ALA A 67 -14.35 -0.42 11.19
CA ALA A 67 -15.75 -0.81 11.03
C ALA A 67 -16.64 -0.22 12.13
N GLU A 68 -16.20 -0.31 13.38
CA GLU A 68 -16.91 0.25 14.53
C GLU A 68 -16.92 1.78 14.49
N GLN A 69 -15.76 2.40 14.30
CA GLN A 69 -15.61 3.87 14.33
C GLN A 69 -16.48 4.57 13.26
N PHE A 70 -16.58 3.98 12.09
CA PHE A 70 -17.27 4.60 10.94
C PHE A 70 -18.61 3.95 10.60
N ASN A 71 -19.08 2.97 11.38
CA ASN A 71 -20.31 2.22 11.08
C ASN A 71 -20.31 1.69 9.63
N VAL A 72 -19.28 0.93 9.27
CA VAL A 72 -19.10 0.31 7.94
C VAL A 72 -18.76 -1.17 8.08
N THR A 73 -18.97 -1.94 7.02
CA THR A 73 -18.48 -3.31 6.94
C THR A 73 -17.16 -3.32 6.18
N VAL A 74 -16.10 -3.87 6.77
CA VAL A 74 -14.80 -4.10 6.10
C VAL A 74 -14.66 -5.59 5.84
N ARG A 75 -14.53 -6.00 4.57
CA ARG A 75 -14.29 -7.38 4.14
C ARG A 75 -12.86 -7.50 3.64
N THR A 76 -12.03 -8.19 4.38
CA THR A 76 -10.59 -8.40 4.11
C THR A 76 -10.34 -9.70 3.36
N GLY A 77 -9.20 -9.79 2.66
CA GLY A 77 -8.85 -10.98 1.86
C GLY A 77 -9.77 -11.21 0.67
N VAL A 78 -10.47 -10.18 0.19
CA VAL A 78 -11.46 -10.28 -0.88
C VAL A 78 -10.86 -9.76 -2.18
N HIS A 79 -10.60 -10.66 -3.12
CA HIS A 79 -10.23 -10.31 -4.48
C HIS A 79 -11.48 -10.08 -5.34
N VAL A 80 -11.64 -8.87 -5.85
CA VAL A 80 -12.73 -8.56 -6.77
C VAL A 80 -12.39 -9.12 -8.15
N ALA A 81 -13.26 -9.99 -8.68
CA ALA A 81 -13.09 -10.63 -9.98
C ALA A 81 -13.52 -9.75 -11.15
N GLY A 82 -14.46 -8.82 -10.91
CA GLY A 82 -14.98 -7.94 -11.94
C GLY A 82 -16.13 -7.06 -11.46
N ILE A 83 -16.67 -6.26 -12.37
CA ILE A 83 -17.80 -5.38 -12.12
C ILE A 83 -18.80 -5.53 -13.27
N ASP A 84 -20.04 -5.82 -12.94
CA ASP A 84 -21.20 -5.79 -13.86
C ASP A 84 -21.94 -4.46 -13.62
N THR A 85 -21.69 -3.49 -14.49
CA THR A 85 -22.28 -2.14 -14.38
C THR A 85 -23.77 -2.12 -14.71
N ASP A 86 -24.23 -3.01 -15.57
CA ASP A 86 -25.64 -3.07 -15.99
C ASP A 86 -26.52 -3.58 -14.85
N LYS A 87 -25.99 -4.53 -14.06
CA LYS A 87 -26.68 -5.09 -12.90
C LYS A 87 -26.29 -4.41 -11.59
N GLN A 88 -25.37 -3.47 -11.61
CA GLN A 88 -24.81 -2.84 -10.43
C GLN A 88 -24.26 -3.85 -9.42
N ARG A 89 -23.34 -4.72 -9.87
CA ARG A 89 -22.74 -5.80 -9.08
C ARG A 89 -21.24 -5.78 -9.09
N VAL A 90 -20.64 -5.99 -7.93
CA VAL A 90 -19.24 -6.38 -7.80
C VAL A 90 -19.17 -7.90 -7.79
N LEU A 91 -18.41 -8.47 -8.70
CA LEU A 91 -18.26 -9.92 -8.84
C LEU A 91 -17.10 -10.40 -7.96
N LEU A 92 -17.35 -11.40 -7.16
CA LEU A 92 -16.40 -12.09 -6.30
C LEU A 92 -16.16 -13.50 -6.87
N PRO A 93 -15.13 -14.23 -6.45
CA PRO A 93 -14.84 -15.57 -7.01
C PRO A 93 -16.04 -16.53 -6.99
N ASP A 94 -16.81 -16.54 -5.89
CA ASP A 94 -17.93 -17.49 -5.69
C ASP A 94 -19.28 -16.79 -5.40
N ASP A 95 -19.32 -15.44 -5.48
CA ASP A 95 -20.48 -14.66 -5.09
C ASP A 95 -20.50 -13.32 -5.81
N HIS A 96 -21.46 -12.48 -5.51
CA HIS A 96 -21.53 -11.08 -5.92
C HIS A 96 -22.08 -10.19 -4.82
N LEU A 97 -21.82 -8.90 -4.92
CA LEU A 97 -22.36 -7.88 -4.04
C LEU A 97 -23.06 -6.80 -4.87
N ASP A 98 -24.38 -6.66 -4.70
CA ASP A 98 -25.12 -5.57 -5.32
C ASP A 98 -24.76 -4.24 -4.66
N TYR A 99 -24.68 -3.17 -5.44
CA TYR A 99 -24.35 -1.85 -4.93
C TYR A 99 -25.34 -0.77 -5.40
N SER A 100 -25.49 0.30 -4.62
CA SER A 100 -26.18 1.52 -5.05
C SER A 100 -25.24 2.50 -5.71
N SER A 101 -24.01 2.57 -5.22
CA SER A 101 -22.89 3.36 -5.77
C SER A 101 -21.59 2.59 -5.57
N LEU A 102 -20.66 2.75 -6.50
CA LEU A 102 -19.36 2.08 -6.47
C LEU A 102 -18.24 3.11 -6.50
N VAL A 103 -17.27 2.95 -5.59
CA VAL A 103 -16.04 3.73 -5.55
C VAL A 103 -14.85 2.82 -5.81
N LEU A 104 -14.02 3.18 -6.77
CA LEU A 104 -12.77 2.49 -7.08
C LEU A 104 -11.62 3.22 -6.41
N ALA A 105 -11.01 2.60 -5.39
CA ALA A 105 -9.88 3.11 -4.63
C ALA A 105 -8.73 2.10 -4.62
N LEU A 106 -8.47 1.48 -5.78
CA LEU A 106 -7.61 0.30 -5.96
C LEU A 106 -6.13 0.58 -5.66
N GLY A 107 -5.70 1.84 -5.66
CA GLY A 107 -4.28 2.18 -5.56
C GLY A 107 -3.54 1.89 -6.86
N ALA A 108 -2.28 1.52 -6.73
CA ALA A 108 -1.41 1.14 -7.84
C ALA A 108 -0.51 -0.02 -7.42
N ASP A 109 -0.23 -0.90 -8.35
CA ASP A 109 0.77 -1.94 -8.18
C ASP A 109 2.17 -1.41 -8.49
N THR A 110 3.17 -2.04 -7.91
CA THR A 110 4.57 -1.76 -8.23
C THR A 110 4.96 -2.41 -9.55
N TRP A 111 5.70 -1.68 -10.36
CA TRP A 111 6.35 -2.26 -11.52
C TRP A 111 7.69 -2.88 -11.12
N THR A 112 7.88 -4.15 -11.42
CA THR A 112 9.14 -4.84 -11.22
C THR A 112 9.88 -4.93 -12.56
N PRO A 113 11.13 -4.43 -12.66
CA PRO A 113 11.91 -4.58 -13.89
C PRO A 113 12.16 -6.06 -14.18
N PRO A 114 12.34 -6.44 -15.46
CA PRO A 114 12.75 -7.78 -15.81
C PRO A 114 14.17 -8.02 -15.26
N LEU A 115 14.26 -8.90 -14.27
CA LEU A 115 15.51 -9.30 -13.63
C LEU A 115 15.83 -10.72 -13.99
N GLU A 116 17.12 -11.01 -14.19
CA GLU A 116 17.65 -12.34 -14.46
C GLU A 116 18.64 -12.74 -13.36
N GLY A 117 18.70 -14.02 -13.07
CA GLY A 117 19.63 -14.59 -12.09
C GLY A 117 18.95 -15.53 -11.11
N ASP A 118 19.73 -16.11 -10.22
CA ASP A 118 19.30 -17.10 -9.23
C ASP A 118 18.64 -16.48 -7.99
N ALA A 119 18.86 -15.18 -7.73
CA ALA A 119 18.31 -14.44 -6.61
C ALA A 119 17.03 -13.63 -6.93
N VAL A 120 16.45 -13.77 -8.13
CA VAL A 120 15.23 -13.02 -8.52
C VAL A 120 14.08 -13.26 -7.55
N GLY A 121 13.96 -14.46 -6.99
CA GLY A 121 12.94 -14.80 -5.99
C GLY A 121 13.12 -14.13 -4.62
N GLU A 122 14.29 -13.52 -4.37
CA GLU A 122 14.61 -12.81 -3.13
C GLU A 122 14.44 -11.28 -3.25
N VAL A 123 13.93 -10.81 -4.38
CA VAL A 123 13.69 -9.37 -4.60
C VAL A 123 12.36 -8.97 -3.99
N PHE A 124 12.39 -7.95 -3.14
CA PHE A 124 11.21 -7.40 -2.47
C PHE A 124 10.70 -6.17 -3.19
N SER A 125 9.39 -6.08 -3.27
CA SER A 125 8.66 -4.87 -3.63
C SER A 125 7.76 -4.48 -2.46
N VAL A 126 7.94 -3.29 -1.90
CA VAL A 126 7.19 -2.84 -0.73
C VAL A 126 6.09 -1.89 -1.16
N ASN A 127 4.90 -2.41 -1.36
CA ASN A 127 3.74 -1.64 -1.80
C ASN A 127 2.70 -1.43 -0.70
N ASP A 128 2.64 -2.33 0.26
CA ASP A 128 1.68 -2.30 1.36
C ASP A 128 2.34 -2.67 2.71
N LEU A 129 1.52 -2.71 3.76
CA LEU A 129 1.98 -2.98 5.12
C LEU A 129 2.41 -4.44 5.30
N MET A 130 1.80 -5.37 4.57
CA MET A 130 2.16 -6.80 4.60
C MET A 130 3.51 -7.02 3.91
N ASP A 131 3.73 -6.36 2.76
CA ASP A 131 5.03 -6.34 2.08
C ASP A 131 6.11 -5.79 3.00
N TYR A 132 5.84 -4.67 3.66
CA TYR A 132 6.78 -4.07 4.62
C TYR A 132 7.12 -5.04 5.75
N GLY A 133 6.13 -5.75 6.29
CA GLY A 133 6.35 -6.76 7.31
C GLY A 133 7.26 -7.88 6.84
N ARG A 134 7.01 -8.44 5.64
CA ARG A 134 7.85 -9.47 5.02
C ARG A 134 9.27 -8.98 4.73
N PHE A 135 9.38 -7.78 4.18
CA PHE A 135 10.67 -7.14 3.90
C PHE A 135 11.48 -6.95 5.19
N ARG A 136 10.85 -6.44 6.24
CA ARG A 136 11.48 -6.23 7.53
C ARG A 136 12.00 -7.54 8.14
N GLN A 137 11.20 -8.61 8.06
CA GLN A 137 11.60 -9.95 8.50
C GLN A 137 12.79 -10.49 7.70
N ALA A 138 12.81 -10.30 6.38
CA ALA A 138 13.90 -10.75 5.52
C ALA A 138 15.22 -10.02 5.82
N LEU A 139 15.17 -8.83 6.39
CA LEU A 139 16.35 -8.05 6.78
C LEU A 139 16.92 -8.42 8.15
N GLU A 140 16.28 -9.31 8.91
CA GLU A 140 16.82 -9.76 10.20
C GLU A 140 18.19 -10.39 10.03
N GLY A 141 19.19 -9.88 10.77
CA GLY A 141 20.59 -10.33 10.69
C GLY A 141 21.35 -9.88 9.43
N LYS A 142 20.71 -9.16 8.51
CA LYS A 142 21.38 -8.53 7.35
C LYS A 142 21.97 -7.19 7.73
N ARG A 143 22.94 -6.75 6.93
CA ARG A 143 23.59 -5.44 7.10
C ARG A 143 23.65 -4.62 5.82
N GLU A 144 23.47 -5.27 4.69
CA GLU A 144 23.61 -4.68 3.36
C GLU A 144 22.29 -4.84 2.60
N VAL A 145 21.88 -3.79 1.92
CA VAL A 145 20.67 -3.75 1.10
C VAL A 145 20.98 -3.06 -0.21
N THR A 146 20.63 -3.70 -1.32
CA THR A 146 20.67 -3.08 -2.64
C THR A 146 19.27 -2.63 -3.04
N ILE A 147 19.13 -1.36 -3.41
CA ILE A 147 17.88 -0.78 -3.91
C ILE A 147 17.98 -0.62 -5.41
N LEU A 148 17.00 -1.13 -6.14
CA LEU A 148 16.86 -0.95 -7.58
C LEU A 148 15.89 0.18 -7.89
N GLY A 149 16.41 1.29 -8.39
CA GLY A 149 15.68 2.49 -8.75
C GLY A 149 15.95 3.67 -7.81
N GLY A 150 16.55 4.74 -8.36
CA GLY A 150 16.85 5.99 -7.66
C GLY A 150 15.75 7.05 -7.81
N GLY A 151 14.49 6.63 -7.98
CA GLY A 151 13.33 7.51 -7.92
C GLY A 151 13.01 7.96 -6.49
N LEU A 152 11.90 8.71 -6.31
CA LEU A 152 11.52 9.28 -5.01
C LEU A 152 11.43 8.20 -3.91
N ILE A 153 10.69 7.13 -4.16
CA ILE A 153 10.48 6.05 -3.18
C ILE A 153 11.78 5.30 -2.88
N GLY A 154 12.59 5.01 -3.92
CA GLY A 154 13.90 4.36 -3.71
C GLY A 154 14.84 5.20 -2.86
N CYS A 155 14.89 6.51 -3.09
CA CYS A 155 15.67 7.43 -2.25
C CYS A 155 15.13 7.55 -0.83
N GLU A 156 13.81 7.55 -0.64
CA GLU A 156 13.20 7.54 0.70
C GLU A 156 13.57 6.27 1.47
N PHE A 157 13.45 5.08 0.86
CA PHE A 157 13.88 3.82 1.48
C PHE A 157 15.39 3.77 1.71
N ALA A 158 16.20 4.31 0.80
CA ALA A 158 17.65 4.39 0.99
C ALA A 158 18.01 5.20 2.25
N ASN A 159 17.37 6.36 2.41
CA ASN A 159 17.54 7.20 3.60
C ASN A 159 17.03 6.51 4.87
N ASP A 160 15.84 5.88 4.81
CA ASP A 160 15.25 5.20 5.97
C ASP A 160 16.10 4.01 6.44
N LEU A 161 16.57 3.17 5.51
CA LEU A 161 17.43 2.03 5.80
C LEU A 161 18.81 2.47 6.31
N SER A 162 19.40 3.50 5.71
CA SER A 162 20.69 4.06 6.16
C SER A 162 20.59 4.58 7.60
N ASN A 163 19.52 5.31 7.94
CA ASN A 163 19.24 5.74 9.30
C ASN A 163 18.96 4.55 10.25
N GLY A 164 18.40 3.45 9.73
CA GLY A 164 18.22 2.19 10.44
C GLY A 164 19.48 1.36 10.61
N GLY A 165 20.65 1.85 10.15
CA GLY A 165 21.96 1.24 10.35
C GLY A 165 22.38 0.23 9.26
N PHE A 166 21.69 0.19 8.12
CA PHE A 166 22.06 -0.62 6.98
C PHE A 166 23.07 0.11 6.08
N GLN A 167 23.99 -0.65 5.49
CA GLN A 167 24.74 -0.19 4.33
C GLN A 167 23.84 -0.34 3.10
N VAL A 168 23.64 0.75 2.35
CA VAL A 168 22.72 0.78 1.23
C VAL A 168 23.46 1.08 -0.07
N ASP A 169 23.31 0.20 -1.03
CA ASP A 169 23.72 0.41 -2.41
C ASP A 169 22.47 0.74 -3.26
N LEU A 170 22.49 1.84 -4.00
CA LEU A 170 21.40 2.25 -4.87
C LEU A 170 21.83 2.15 -6.33
N VAL A 171 21.11 1.38 -7.10
CA VAL A 171 21.35 1.16 -8.53
C VAL A 171 20.30 1.91 -9.34
N GLU A 172 20.75 2.89 -10.15
CA GLU A 172 19.88 3.72 -10.98
C GLU A 172 20.42 3.76 -12.43
N PRO A 173 19.63 3.29 -13.41
CA PRO A 173 20.06 3.22 -14.82
C PRO A 173 20.45 4.56 -15.44
N MET A 174 19.85 5.66 -14.96
CA MET A 174 20.14 7.02 -15.46
C MET A 174 21.39 7.65 -14.82
N GLY A 175 22.11 6.91 -13.97
CA GLY A 175 23.38 7.30 -13.38
C GLY A 175 23.31 8.39 -12.32
N ARG A 176 22.11 8.77 -11.86
CA ARG A 176 21.92 9.77 -10.79
C ARG A 176 20.59 9.60 -10.09
N CYS A 177 20.51 9.98 -8.82
CA CYS A 177 19.25 9.94 -8.06
C CYS A 177 18.26 11.00 -8.55
N LEU A 178 16.97 10.68 -8.44
CA LEU A 178 15.85 11.58 -8.77
C LEU A 178 15.96 12.24 -10.16
N PRO A 179 16.31 11.46 -11.22
CA PRO A 179 16.69 12.05 -12.51
C PRO A 179 15.53 12.81 -13.18
N MET A 180 14.28 12.47 -12.86
CA MET A 180 13.10 13.12 -13.40
C MET A 180 12.59 14.30 -12.55
N LEU A 181 13.13 14.48 -11.35
CA LEU A 181 12.64 15.48 -10.38
C LEU A 181 13.67 16.60 -10.12
N LEU A 182 14.95 16.29 -10.21
CA LEU A 182 16.03 17.23 -9.90
C LEU A 182 16.87 17.53 -11.14
N PRO A 183 17.35 18.78 -11.30
CA PRO A 183 18.37 19.11 -12.28
C PRO A 183 19.69 18.41 -11.93
N GLU A 184 20.51 18.15 -12.95
CA GLU A 184 21.76 17.38 -12.80
C GLU A 184 22.68 17.88 -11.66
N PRO A 185 22.92 19.19 -11.47
CA PRO A 185 23.79 19.66 -10.38
C PRO A 185 23.24 19.34 -8.98
N ALA A 186 21.92 19.30 -8.82
CA ALA A 186 21.31 18.99 -7.53
C ALA A 186 21.19 17.48 -7.28
N SER A 187 21.23 16.67 -8.34
CA SER A 187 21.16 15.21 -8.26
C SER A 187 22.55 14.56 -8.09
N ALA A 188 23.63 15.31 -8.28
CA ALA A 188 25.02 14.84 -8.13
C ALA A 188 25.64 15.19 -6.76
N ALA A 189 24.94 15.97 -5.95
CA ALA A 189 25.35 16.36 -4.59
C ALA A 189 24.92 15.33 -3.56
#